data_cc815b46f36808bcbf562e52d8ee2ff6
#
_entry.id   cc815b46f36808bcbf562e52d8ee2ff6
#
_cell.length_a   1.000
_cell.length_b   1.000
_cell.length_c   1.000
_cell.angle_alpha   90.00
_cell.angle_beta   90.00
_cell.angle_gamma   90.00
#
_symmetry.space_group_name_H-M   'P 1'
#
loop_
_entity.id
_entity.type
_entity.pdbx_description
1 polymer ?
#
loop_
_entity_poly.entity_id
_entity_poly.type
_entity_poly.pdbx_seq_one_letter_code
_entity_poly.pdbx_strand_id
1 'polypeptide(L)'
;MEWAMSELLKQPHLIKKATEELDKIIGRERWVEEIDIPQLPYIEAIVKETMRKHPVAGLLAPHLALEDCDVAGYKIQKGTRVFVNTWSIGRDSSVRDAPEEFCPERFLGKDIDVKGQNFELLPFGSGRNVPWLQLWAEGDYLYFG
;
A
#
# COMPACT_ATOMS: atom_id res chain seq x y z
N MET A 1 1.37 -6.37 -9.11
CA MET A 1 2.68 -6.38 -9.82
C MET A 1 2.64 -5.61 -11.15
N GLU A 2 1.63 -5.77 -11.97
CA GLU A 2 1.52 -5.12 -13.30
C GLU A 2 1.61 -3.59 -13.24
N TRP A 3 0.92 -2.95 -12.30
CA TRP A 3 0.98 -1.49 -12.12
C TRP A 3 2.38 -0.98 -11.76
N ALA A 4 3.13 -1.69 -10.92
CA ALA A 4 4.50 -1.33 -10.60
C ALA A 4 5.36 -1.31 -11.87
N MET A 5 5.30 -2.38 -12.67
CA MET A 5 6.04 -2.46 -13.94
C MET A 5 5.62 -1.37 -14.92
N SER A 6 4.32 -1.07 -15.01
CA SER A 6 3.82 -0.01 -15.88
C SER A 6 4.39 1.37 -15.50
N GLU A 7 4.43 1.70 -14.21
CA GLU A 7 4.99 2.97 -13.76
C GLU A 7 6.52 3.03 -13.93
N LEU A 8 7.21 1.94 -13.65
CA LEU A 8 8.66 1.83 -13.84
C LEU A 8 9.07 1.98 -15.31
N LEU A 9 8.33 1.35 -16.23
CA LEU A 9 8.60 1.46 -17.67
C LEU A 9 8.42 2.88 -18.20
N LYS A 10 7.53 3.68 -17.62
CA LYS A 10 7.38 5.11 -17.93
C LYS A 10 8.55 5.95 -17.42
N GLN A 11 9.29 5.45 -16.44
CA GLN A 11 10.36 6.16 -15.74
C GLN A 11 11.64 5.32 -15.66
N PRO A 12 12.42 5.18 -16.75
CA PRO A 12 13.58 4.29 -16.82
C PRO A 12 14.65 4.54 -15.73
N HIS A 13 14.72 5.77 -15.20
CA HIS A 13 15.65 6.09 -14.11
C HIS A 13 15.32 5.37 -12.81
N LEU A 14 14.05 5.04 -12.55
CA LEU A 14 13.63 4.26 -11.37
C LEU A 14 14.04 2.80 -11.52
N ILE A 15 13.92 2.23 -12.75
CA ILE A 15 14.40 0.87 -13.04
C ILE A 15 15.91 0.80 -12.78
N LYS A 16 16.66 1.80 -13.23
CA LYS A 16 18.10 1.84 -13.02
C LYS A 16 18.45 1.81 -11.54
N LYS A 17 17.83 2.64 -10.70
CA LYS A 17 18.05 2.65 -9.25
C LYS A 17 17.69 1.33 -8.60
N ALA A 18 16.55 0.73 -8.98
CA ALA A 18 16.13 -0.58 -8.47
C ALA A 18 17.13 -1.69 -8.84
N THR A 19 17.62 -1.68 -10.07
CA THR A 19 18.62 -2.63 -10.54
C THR A 19 19.96 -2.45 -9.82
N GLU A 20 20.40 -1.21 -9.62
CA GLU A 20 21.63 -0.89 -8.88
C GLU A 20 21.57 -1.40 -7.43
N GLU A 21 20.41 -1.26 -6.76
CA GLU A 21 20.21 -1.82 -5.41
C GLU A 21 20.28 -3.35 -5.42
N LEU A 22 19.57 -4.01 -6.34
CA LEU A 22 19.58 -5.45 -6.47
C LEU A 22 20.99 -6.00 -6.80
N ASP A 23 21.68 -5.43 -7.79
CA ASP A 23 23.03 -5.84 -8.17
C ASP A 23 24.02 -5.68 -7.01
N LYS A 24 23.86 -4.65 -6.19
CA LYS A 24 24.74 -4.38 -5.04
C LYS A 24 24.52 -5.35 -3.88
N ILE A 25 23.28 -5.70 -3.57
CA ILE A 25 22.91 -6.45 -2.37
C ILE A 25 22.82 -7.95 -2.64
N ILE A 26 22.21 -8.34 -3.76
CA ILE A 26 21.96 -9.73 -4.12
C ILE A 26 23.03 -10.24 -5.10
N GLY A 27 23.45 -9.39 -6.03
CA GLY A 27 24.26 -9.78 -7.18
C GLY A 27 23.40 -10.44 -8.26
N ARG A 28 24.08 -11.16 -9.19
CA ARG A 28 23.43 -11.79 -10.35
C ARG A 28 23.45 -13.32 -10.32
N GLU A 29 24.02 -13.89 -9.27
CA GLU A 29 24.27 -15.34 -9.18
C GLU A 29 23.09 -16.11 -8.55
N ARG A 30 22.15 -15.41 -7.90
CA ARG A 30 21.01 -16.02 -7.23
C ARG A 30 19.74 -15.18 -7.33
N TRP A 31 18.61 -15.81 -7.03
CA TRP A 31 17.33 -15.12 -6.89
C TRP A 31 17.22 -14.39 -5.54
N VAL A 32 16.35 -13.38 -5.51
CA VAL A 32 15.96 -12.70 -4.28
C VAL A 32 15.17 -13.64 -3.40
N GLU A 33 15.52 -13.72 -2.13
CA GLU A 33 14.82 -14.48 -1.10
C GLU A 33 14.13 -13.55 -0.10
N GLU A 34 13.19 -14.07 0.68
CA GLU A 34 12.44 -13.28 1.65
C GLU A 34 13.34 -12.59 2.70
N ILE A 35 14.42 -13.25 3.09
CA ILE A 35 15.43 -12.73 4.03
C ILE A 35 16.16 -11.49 3.50
N ASP A 36 16.16 -11.26 2.20
CA ASP A 36 16.81 -10.12 1.57
C ASP A 36 15.94 -8.85 1.61
N ILE A 37 14.62 -9.00 1.71
CA ILE A 37 13.66 -7.89 1.60
C ILE A 37 13.99 -6.72 2.53
N PRO A 38 14.38 -6.93 3.81
CA PRO A 38 14.75 -5.84 4.70
C PRO A 38 15.98 -5.03 4.26
N GLN A 39 16.78 -5.58 3.34
CA GLN A 39 17.98 -4.95 2.81
C GLN A 39 17.73 -4.22 1.47
N LEU A 40 16.49 -4.20 0.98
CA LEU A 40 16.07 -3.64 -0.29
C LEU A 40 15.11 -2.45 -0.11
N PRO A 41 15.53 -1.37 0.55
CA PRO A 41 14.67 -0.24 0.91
C PRO A 41 14.09 0.48 -0.31
N TYR A 42 14.79 0.51 -1.45
CA TYR A 42 14.26 1.14 -2.66
C TYR A 42 13.17 0.29 -3.32
N ILE A 43 13.36 -1.02 -3.37
CA ILE A 43 12.33 -1.96 -3.83
C ILE A 43 11.10 -1.88 -2.94
N GLU A 44 11.28 -1.83 -1.62
CA GLU A 44 10.18 -1.65 -0.67
C GLU A 44 9.44 -0.33 -0.91
N ALA A 45 10.17 0.76 -1.16
CA ALA A 45 9.60 2.07 -1.48
C ALA A 45 8.78 2.03 -2.79
N ILE A 46 9.25 1.32 -3.83
CA ILE A 46 8.49 1.10 -5.08
C ILE A 46 7.17 0.36 -4.79
N VAL A 47 7.20 -0.67 -3.96
CA VAL A 47 6.00 -1.42 -3.59
C VAL A 47 5.00 -0.53 -2.84
N LYS A 48 5.46 0.22 -1.83
CA LYS A 48 4.62 1.16 -1.08
C LYS A 48 4.01 2.24 -1.98
N GLU A 49 4.79 2.83 -2.87
CA GLU A 49 4.31 3.84 -3.81
C GLU A 49 3.30 3.26 -4.81
N THR A 50 3.52 2.02 -5.24
CA THR A 50 2.55 1.32 -6.08
C THR A 50 1.22 1.12 -5.36
N MET A 51 1.25 0.67 -4.11
CA MET A 51 0.05 0.49 -3.30
C MET A 51 -0.67 1.81 -3.01
N ARG A 52 0.07 2.91 -2.86
CA ARG A 52 -0.49 4.24 -2.69
C ARG A 52 -1.23 4.70 -3.95
N LYS A 53 -0.54 4.65 -5.09
CA LYS A 53 -1.05 5.19 -6.36
C LYS A 53 -2.06 4.26 -7.02
N HIS A 54 -1.89 2.96 -6.86
CA HIS A 54 -2.74 1.92 -7.43
C HIS A 54 -3.20 0.96 -6.33
N PRO A 55 -4.05 1.42 -5.39
CA PRO A 55 -4.53 0.55 -4.33
C PRO A 55 -5.30 -0.64 -4.91
N VAL A 56 -5.11 -1.82 -4.32
CA VAL A 56 -5.78 -3.07 -4.73
C VAL A 56 -7.30 -2.92 -4.67
N ALA A 57 -7.79 -2.22 -3.64
CA ALA A 57 -9.18 -1.84 -3.50
C ALA A 57 -9.27 -0.32 -3.29
N GLY A 58 -9.65 0.42 -4.32
CA GLY A 58 -9.82 1.87 -4.24
C GLY A 58 -10.90 2.31 -3.25
N LEU A 59 -11.90 1.45 -3.05
CA LEU A 59 -12.85 1.49 -1.94
C LEU A 59 -12.63 0.22 -1.13
N LEU A 60 -12.39 0.35 0.17
CA LEU A 60 -12.28 -0.82 1.05
C LEU A 60 -13.62 -1.57 1.14
N ALA A 61 -13.57 -2.80 1.63
CA ALA A 61 -14.78 -3.56 1.92
C ALA A 61 -15.76 -2.72 2.75
N PRO A 62 -17.05 -2.76 2.44
CA PRO A 62 -18.05 -1.93 3.11
C PRO A 62 -18.14 -2.28 4.59
N HIS A 63 -18.10 -1.27 5.44
CA HIS A 63 -18.37 -1.37 6.87
C HIS A 63 -19.86 -1.13 7.13
N LEU A 64 -20.45 -1.89 8.04
CA LEU A 64 -21.83 -1.71 8.48
C LEU A 64 -21.86 -0.99 9.83
N ALA A 65 -22.58 0.11 9.92
CA ALA A 65 -22.83 0.77 11.21
C ALA A 65 -23.74 -0.12 12.07
N LEU A 66 -23.23 -0.60 13.20
CA LEU A 66 -23.97 -1.51 14.10
C LEU A 66 -24.94 -0.75 15.01
N GLU A 67 -24.73 0.54 15.20
CA GLU A 67 -25.54 1.45 15.98
C GLU A 67 -25.49 2.86 15.37
N ASP A 68 -26.36 3.75 15.81
CA ASP A 68 -26.28 5.16 15.41
C ASP A 68 -25.02 5.78 16.01
N CYS A 69 -24.25 6.47 15.18
CA CYS A 69 -23.02 7.14 15.64
C CYS A 69 -22.84 8.49 14.95
N ASP A 70 -21.95 9.30 15.53
CA ASP A 70 -21.53 10.56 14.95
C ASP A 70 -20.07 10.48 14.55
N VAL A 71 -19.78 10.85 13.31
CA VAL A 71 -18.41 10.86 12.78
C VAL A 71 -18.13 12.25 12.21
N ALA A 72 -17.30 13.01 12.86
CA ALA A 72 -16.91 14.36 12.46
C ALA A 72 -18.14 15.29 12.22
N GLY A 73 -19.20 15.17 13.06
CA GLY A 73 -20.44 15.95 12.97
C GLY A 73 -21.48 15.40 12.00
N TYR A 74 -21.20 14.28 11.33
CA TYR A 74 -22.15 13.58 10.47
C TYR A 74 -22.83 12.44 11.22
N LYS A 75 -24.16 12.44 11.24
CA LYS A 75 -24.94 11.35 11.85
C LYS A 75 -25.01 10.18 10.91
N ILE A 76 -24.49 9.06 11.35
CA ILE A 76 -24.51 7.77 10.64
C ILE A 76 -25.53 6.87 11.34
N GLN A 77 -26.60 6.53 10.65
CA GLN A 77 -27.64 5.66 11.22
C GLN A 77 -27.21 4.20 11.22
N LYS A 78 -27.70 3.44 12.19
CA LYS A 78 -27.58 1.98 12.21
C LYS A 78 -28.00 1.37 10.88
N GLY A 79 -27.23 0.40 10.40
CA GLY A 79 -27.47 -0.27 9.12
C GLY A 79 -26.91 0.47 7.90
N THR A 80 -26.33 1.67 8.08
CA THR A 80 -25.65 2.40 6.99
C THR A 80 -24.39 1.65 6.56
N ARG A 81 -24.21 1.52 5.23
CA ARG A 81 -22.95 1.02 4.66
C ARG A 81 -21.99 2.19 4.45
N VAL A 82 -20.80 2.08 5.02
CA VAL A 82 -19.73 3.08 4.94
C VAL A 82 -18.57 2.51 4.14
N PHE A 83 -18.10 3.27 3.16
CA PHE A 83 -16.93 2.94 2.35
C PHE A 83 -15.79 3.90 2.67
N VAL A 84 -14.58 3.37 2.78
CA VAL A 84 -13.35 4.17 2.92
C VAL A 84 -12.70 4.29 1.55
N ASN A 85 -12.59 5.52 1.04
CA ASN A 85 -12.00 5.79 -0.27
C ASN A 85 -10.47 5.92 -0.16
N THR A 86 -9.77 4.78 -0.19
CA THR A 86 -8.30 4.72 -0.13
C THR A 86 -7.64 5.31 -1.36
N TRP A 87 -8.31 5.28 -2.51
CA TRP A 87 -7.83 5.92 -3.73
C TRP A 87 -7.70 7.43 -3.55
N SER A 88 -8.70 8.06 -2.95
CA SER A 88 -8.68 9.50 -2.66
C SER A 88 -7.65 9.85 -1.58
N ILE A 89 -7.60 9.07 -0.49
CA ILE A 89 -6.62 9.24 0.59
C ILE A 89 -5.20 9.18 0.02
N GLY A 90 -4.93 8.23 -0.85
CA GLY A 90 -3.63 8.09 -1.50
C GLY A 90 -3.22 9.28 -2.37
N ARG A 91 -4.18 10.14 -2.78
CA ARG A 91 -3.98 11.29 -3.67
C ARG A 91 -4.26 12.64 -3.02
N ASP A 92 -4.39 12.67 -1.72
CA ASP A 92 -4.70 13.89 -0.99
C ASP A 92 -3.50 14.85 -1.01
N SER A 93 -3.68 16.00 -1.67
CA SER A 93 -2.67 17.05 -1.77
C SER A 93 -2.47 17.82 -0.48
N SER A 94 -3.37 17.71 0.48
CA SER A 94 -3.20 18.31 1.81
C SER A 94 -2.19 17.55 2.67
N VAL A 95 -1.95 16.28 2.34
CA VAL A 95 -1.08 15.37 3.10
C VAL A 95 0.27 15.16 2.42
N ARG A 96 0.33 15.32 1.08
CA ARG A 96 1.54 15.01 0.31
C ARG A 96 1.74 15.88 -0.91
N ASP A 97 2.99 16.16 -1.22
CA ASP A 97 3.39 16.87 -2.42
C ASP A 97 3.27 15.97 -3.66
N ALA A 98 2.89 16.59 -4.80
CA ALA A 98 2.77 15.92 -6.11
C ALA A 98 2.09 14.53 -6.00
N PRO A 99 0.83 14.44 -5.51
CA PRO A 99 0.18 13.16 -5.21
C PRO A 99 -0.09 12.29 -6.44
N GLU A 100 -0.15 12.91 -7.63
CA GLU A 100 -0.35 12.20 -8.90
C GLU A 100 0.94 11.64 -9.49
N GLU A 101 2.10 12.08 -9.00
CA GLU A 101 3.38 11.57 -9.45
C GLU A 101 3.72 10.24 -8.76
N PHE A 102 4.32 9.32 -9.51
CA PHE A 102 4.88 8.09 -8.98
C PHE A 102 6.32 8.36 -8.54
N CYS A 103 6.52 8.50 -7.23
CA CYS A 103 7.79 8.88 -6.62
C CYS A 103 8.09 7.97 -5.42
N PRO A 104 8.81 6.85 -5.62
CA PRO A 104 9.18 5.93 -4.53
C PRO A 104 9.96 6.60 -3.40
N GLU A 105 10.75 7.61 -3.74
CA GLU A 105 11.60 8.35 -2.80
C GLU A 105 10.83 8.94 -1.62
N ARG A 106 9.51 9.16 -1.76
CA ARG A 106 8.67 9.65 -0.66
C ARG A 106 8.56 8.70 0.54
N PHE A 107 8.88 7.42 0.33
CA PHE A 107 8.86 6.40 1.38
C PHE A 107 10.25 6.05 1.93
N LEU A 108 11.34 6.52 1.31
CA LEU A 108 12.68 6.25 1.78
C LEU A 108 12.92 6.90 3.15
N GLY A 109 13.44 6.09 4.09
CA GLY A 109 13.77 6.55 5.44
C GLY A 109 12.57 6.89 6.31
N LYS A 110 11.34 6.57 5.88
CA LYS A 110 10.13 6.74 6.68
C LYS A 110 9.64 5.41 7.22
N ASP A 111 9.28 5.40 8.49
CA ASP A 111 8.65 4.26 9.15
C ASP A 111 7.13 4.22 8.85
N ILE A 112 6.81 4.08 7.56
CA ILE A 112 5.43 3.94 7.09
C ILE A 112 5.26 2.49 6.63
N ASP A 113 4.39 1.75 7.32
CA ASP A 113 4.07 0.38 6.97
C ASP A 113 2.66 0.26 6.35
N VAL A 114 2.34 -0.94 5.91
CA VAL A 114 1.03 -1.28 5.32
C VAL A 114 0.06 -1.92 6.31
N LYS A 115 0.43 -1.98 7.61
CA LYS A 115 -0.33 -2.67 8.67
C LYS A 115 -1.53 -1.87 9.20
N GLY A 116 -1.84 -0.73 8.56
CA GLY A 116 -3.02 0.06 8.85
C GLY A 116 -2.92 1.00 10.05
N GLN A 117 -1.72 1.26 10.54
CA GLN A 117 -1.45 2.26 11.58
C GLN A 117 -1.08 3.62 10.98
N ASN A 118 -0.51 3.62 9.79
CA ASN A 118 -0.14 4.82 9.05
C ASN A 118 -1.28 5.21 8.10
N PHE A 119 -2.11 6.17 8.49
CA PHE A 119 -3.28 6.60 7.70
C PHE A 119 -2.93 7.20 6.33
N GLU A 120 -1.66 7.52 6.11
CA GLU A 120 -1.17 7.96 4.80
C GLU A 120 -1.11 6.82 3.76
N LEU A 121 -1.03 5.56 4.22
CA LEU A 121 -0.93 4.38 3.36
C LEU A 121 -1.80 3.24 3.91
N LEU A 122 -2.99 3.11 3.37
CA LEU A 122 -4.01 2.16 3.82
C LEU A 122 -4.43 1.18 2.72
N PRO A 123 -3.52 0.41 2.11
CA PRO A 123 -3.87 -0.46 0.99
C PRO A 123 -4.87 -1.56 1.37
N PHE A 124 -4.90 -1.94 2.64
CA PHE A 124 -5.74 -3.01 3.21
C PHE A 124 -6.66 -2.51 4.34
N GLY A 125 -6.72 -1.19 4.56
CA GLY A 125 -7.51 -0.59 5.63
C GLY A 125 -6.77 -0.49 6.96
N SER A 126 -7.54 -0.26 8.02
CA SER A 126 -7.06 -0.06 9.39
C SER A 126 -7.96 -0.75 10.40
N GLY A 127 -7.48 -0.93 11.63
CA GLY A 127 -8.23 -1.49 12.75
C GLY A 127 -8.29 -3.02 12.75
N ARG A 128 -9.38 -3.57 13.32
CA ARG A 128 -9.54 -5.02 13.56
C ARG A 128 -9.61 -5.88 12.28
N ASN A 129 -9.78 -5.27 11.12
CA ASN A 129 -9.86 -5.99 9.83
C ASN A 129 -8.49 -6.20 9.17
N VAL A 130 -7.40 -5.77 9.81
CA VAL A 130 -6.02 -6.00 9.35
C VAL A 130 -5.58 -7.48 9.36
N PRO A 131 -6.26 -8.45 10.07
CA PRO A 131 -5.92 -9.86 9.96
C PRO A 131 -5.89 -10.43 8.54
N TRP A 132 -6.55 -9.81 7.58
CA TRP A 132 -6.44 -10.17 6.15
C TRP A 132 -5.02 -10.08 5.61
N LEU A 133 -4.20 -9.18 6.18
CA LEU A 133 -2.77 -9.04 5.84
C LEU A 133 -1.94 -10.22 6.35
N GLN A 134 -2.24 -10.70 7.56
CA GLN A 134 -1.57 -11.87 8.13
C GLN A 134 -1.90 -13.14 7.35
N LEU A 135 -3.16 -13.33 6.97
CA LEU A 135 -3.59 -14.45 6.12
C LEU A 135 -2.93 -14.42 4.74
N TRP A 136 -2.65 -13.22 4.20
CA TRP A 136 -1.94 -13.06 2.94
C TRP A 136 -0.44 -13.34 3.06
N ALA A 137 0.16 -12.94 4.17
CA ALA A 137 1.58 -13.14 4.45
C ALA A 137 1.92 -14.59 4.84
N GLU A 138 0.97 -15.30 5.45
CA GLU A 138 1.14 -16.71 5.87
C GLU A 138 0.83 -17.73 4.77
N GLY A 139 0.47 -17.27 3.55
CA GLY A 139 0.29 -18.12 2.38
C GLY A 139 -0.95 -19.02 2.40
N ASP A 140 -1.81 -18.88 3.40
CA ASP A 140 -3.08 -19.59 3.47
C ASP A 140 -4.08 -18.98 2.48
N TYR A 141 -4.01 -19.44 1.24
CA TYR A 141 -5.03 -19.21 0.23
C TYR A 141 -6.32 -19.90 0.66
N LEU A 142 -7.16 -19.23 1.43
CA LEU A 142 -8.52 -19.70 1.62
C LEU A 142 -9.28 -19.52 0.32
N TYR A 143 -9.60 -20.63 -0.30
CA TYR A 143 -10.60 -20.76 -1.33
C TYR A 143 -11.91 -20.14 -0.83
N PHE A 144 -12.31 -19.02 -1.44
CA PHE A 144 -13.70 -18.62 -1.42
C PHE A 144 -14.43 -19.44 -2.48
N GLY A 145 -15.10 -20.51 -2.00
CA GLY A 145 -16.13 -21.22 -2.78
C GLY A 145 -17.43 -20.43 -2.74
#